data_1e89558abb94991ddaabae5f0ca07559
#
_entry.id   1e89558abb94991ddaabae5f0ca07559
#
_cell.length_a   1.000
_cell.length_b   1.000
_cell.length_c   1.000
_cell.angle_alpha   90.00
_cell.angle_beta   90.00
_cell.angle_gamma   90.00
#
_symmetry.space_group_name_H-M   'P 1'
#
loop_
_entity.id
_entity.type
_entity.pdbx_description
1 polymer ?
#
loop_
_entity_poly.entity_id
_entity_poly.type
_entity_poly.pdbx_seq_one_letter_code
_entity_poly.pdbx_strand_id
1 'polypeptide(L)'
;MAVAFSTDLSTFVPERAIYAIAENSDGSLSWMTSQISDFQISVDSEEDVKTDAQGNTIFSISRAKSCDVTFSTPLLTLELIAAMNGADKEVGTDDAKISVPKFETVKLVATAGKVVVDTTTTTITLAQNVRNSGTVGTPVYKISAAYLTKDGSTRKKLERGTTTPSAGEFVFTKGSGSADTITVLNSDYDAGSSILITYEYDTAAAIQIVNSAEEFPVASVVKVLVRGYDVCD
;
A
#
# COMPACT_ATOMS: atom_id res chain seq x y z
N MET A 1 -11.67 -12.46 -36.03
CA MET A 1 -10.62 -13.44 -36.40
C MET A 1 -10.57 -14.45 -35.24
N ALA A 2 -10.93 -15.71 -35.48
CA ALA A 2 -10.86 -16.73 -34.44
C ALA A 2 -9.38 -17.10 -34.25
N VAL A 3 -8.90 -17.02 -33.03
CA VAL A 3 -7.55 -17.48 -32.68
C VAL A 3 -7.59 -19.00 -32.68
N ALA A 4 -6.97 -19.61 -33.67
CA ALA A 4 -6.76 -21.05 -33.65
C ALA A 4 -5.65 -21.38 -32.64
N PHE A 5 -5.96 -22.21 -31.65
CA PHE A 5 -4.94 -22.74 -30.76
C PHE A 5 -4.26 -23.92 -31.46
N SER A 6 -2.99 -23.76 -31.78
CA SER A 6 -2.20 -24.90 -32.21
C SER A 6 -1.94 -25.83 -31.02
N THR A 7 -2.18 -27.13 -31.20
CA THR A 7 -1.85 -28.14 -30.20
C THR A 7 -0.44 -28.70 -30.39
N ASP A 8 0.23 -28.35 -31.47
CA ASP A 8 1.61 -28.76 -31.74
C ASP A 8 2.57 -27.63 -31.33
N LEU A 9 3.15 -27.77 -30.15
CA LEU A 9 4.13 -26.84 -29.61
C LEU A 9 5.49 -26.91 -30.32
N SER A 10 5.75 -27.91 -31.14
CA SER A 10 7.03 -28.08 -31.83
C SER A 10 7.24 -27.10 -32.97
N THR A 11 6.15 -26.58 -33.53
CA THR A 11 6.14 -25.60 -34.63
C THR A 11 5.78 -24.19 -34.18
N PHE A 12 5.38 -24.04 -32.93
CA PHE A 12 4.96 -22.76 -32.38
C PHE A 12 6.16 -21.85 -32.06
N VAL A 13 6.21 -20.70 -32.70
CA VAL A 13 7.21 -19.66 -32.39
C VAL A 13 6.55 -18.57 -31.57
N PRO A 14 6.96 -18.38 -30.31
CA PRO A 14 6.40 -17.35 -29.46
C PRO A 14 6.82 -15.95 -29.95
N GLU A 15 5.87 -15.06 -30.16
CA GLU A 15 6.07 -13.67 -30.52
C GLU A 15 6.17 -12.77 -29.29
N ARG A 16 5.17 -12.87 -28.41
CA ARG A 16 5.11 -12.08 -27.19
C ARG A 16 4.16 -12.68 -26.17
N ALA A 17 4.43 -12.47 -24.90
CA ALA A 17 3.45 -12.71 -23.84
C ALA A 17 2.37 -11.59 -23.86
N ILE A 18 1.11 -11.97 -23.68
CA ILE A 18 -0.03 -11.05 -23.69
C ILE A 18 -0.43 -10.69 -22.28
N TYR A 19 -0.54 -11.67 -21.39
CA TYR A 19 -0.82 -11.45 -19.98
C TYR A 19 -0.28 -12.61 -19.12
N ALA A 20 -0.07 -12.32 -17.84
CA ALA A 20 0.23 -13.31 -16.82
C ALA A 20 -0.79 -13.22 -15.68
N ILE A 21 -1.19 -14.36 -15.18
CA ILE A 21 -2.13 -14.54 -14.08
C ILE A 21 -1.49 -15.48 -13.07
N ALA A 22 -1.52 -15.12 -11.79
CA ALA A 22 -1.16 -16.00 -10.69
C ALA A 22 -2.41 -16.37 -9.89
N GLU A 23 -2.58 -17.64 -9.60
CA GLU A 23 -3.69 -18.20 -8.84
C GLU A 23 -3.18 -18.78 -7.52
N ASN A 24 -3.93 -18.58 -6.46
CA ASN A 24 -3.70 -19.20 -5.16
C ASN A 24 -4.11 -20.69 -5.20
N SER A 25 -3.77 -21.43 -4.14
CA SER A 25 -4.11 -22.85 -4.03
C SER A 25 -5.61 -23.14 -4.01
N ASP A 26 -6.43 -22.16 -3.63
CA ASP A 26 -7.91 -22.24 -3.65
C ASP A 26 -8.52 -21.86 -5.01
N GLY A 27 -7.70 -21.52 -6.00
CA GLY A 27 -8.13 -21.10 -7.34
C GLY A 27 -8.52 -19.63 -7.43
N SER A 28 -8.38 -18.85 -6.36
CA SER A 28 -8.61 -17.41 -6.41
C SER A 28 -7.47 -16.68 -7.12
N LEU A 29 -7.78 -15.54 -7.73
CA LEU A 29 -6.80 -14.70 -8.40
C LEU A 29 -5.90 -14.00 -7.37
N SER A 30 -4.59 -14.25 -7.42
CA SER A 30 -3.60 -13.52 -6.62
C SER A 30 -3.25 -12.18 -7.28
N TRP A 31 -2.76 -12.23 -8.51
CA TRP A 31 -2.48 -11.04 -9.30
C TRP A 31 -2.60 -11.31 -10.81
N MET A 32 -2.76 -10.25 -11.58
CA MET A 32 -2.80 -10.30 -13.04
C MET A 32 -2.09 -9.08 -13.62
N THR A 33 -1.36 -9.26 -14.71
CA THR A 33 -0.82 -8.17 -15.52
C THR A 33 -1.05 -8.44 -17.00
N SER A 34 -1.47 -7.40 -17.74
CA SER A 34 -1.72 -7.46 -19.18
C SER A 34 -0.66 -6.73 -20.01
N GLN A 35 0.31 -6.09 -19.35
CA GLN A 35 1.41 -5.40 -20.01
C GLN A 35 2.72 -6.06 -19.63
N ILE A 36 3.15 -6.97 -20.51
CA ILE A 36 4.36 -7.77 -20.33
C ILE A 36 5.35 -7.41 -21.43
N SER A 37 6.59 -7.18 -21.04
CA SER A 37 7.75 -7.12 -21.93
C SER A 37 8.83 -8.04 -21.43
N ASP A 38 9.81 -8.35 -22.31
CA ASP A 38 11.01 -9.14 -21.97
C ASP A 38 10.70 -10.49 -21.30
N PHE A 39 9.67 -11.17 -21.83
CA PHE A 39 9.28 -12.49 -21.32
C PHE A 39 10.34 -13.54 -21.65
N GLN A 40 10.83 -14.23 -20.64
CA GLN A 40 11.76 -15.33 -20.74
C GLN A 40 11.31 -16.53 -19.91
N ILE A 41 11.51 -17.73 -20.45
CA ILE A 41 11.40 -18.99 -19.71
C ILE A 41 12.77 -19.63 -19.75
N SER A 42 13.36 -19.90 -18.59
CA SER A 42 14.54 -20.74 -18.46
C SER A 42 14.19 -22.01 -17.71
N VAL A 43 14.60 -23.13 -18.27
CA VAL A 43 14.46 -24.43 -17.63
C VAL A 43 15.88 -24.92 -17.34
N ASP A 44 16.16 -25.11 -16.08
CA ASP A 44 17.44 -25.63 -15.62
C ASP A 44 17.29 -27.01 -15.00
N SER A 45 18.24 -27.90 -15.24
CA SER A 45 18.26 -29.23 -14.63
C SER A 45 19.64 -29.50 -14.07
N GLU A 46 19.69 -29.80 -12.79
CA GLU A 46 20.93 -30.22 -12.15
C GLU A 46 21.22 -31.67 -12.53
N GLU A 47 22.37 -31.90 -13.18
CA GLU A 47 22.81 -33.21 -13.60
C GLU A 47 24.06 -33.62 -12.79
N ASP A 48 23.95 -34.73 -12.07
CA ASP A 48 25.09 -35.33 -11.37
C ASP A 48 25.69 -36.41 -12.26
N VAL A 49 26.85 -36.12 -12.85
CA VAL A 49 27.55 -37.03 -13.77
C VAL A 49 28.69 -37.70 -13.03
N LYS A 50 28.75 -39.05 -13.07
CA LYS A 50 29.87 -39.82 -12.56
C LYS A 50 30.64 -40.40 -13.73
N THR A 51 31.96 -40.17 -13.69
CA THR A 51 32.89 -40.61 -14.73
C THR A 51 33.84 -41.67 -14.18
N ASP A 52 34.34 -42.52 -15.07
CA ASP A 52 35.42 -43.45 -14.76
C ASP A 52 36.82 -42.77 -14.73
N ALA A 53 37.85 -43.52 -14.42
CA ALA A 53 39.25 -43.02 -14.38
C ALA A 53 39.78 -42.56 -15.76
N GLN A 54 39.06 -42.88 -16.84
CA GLN A 54 39.42 -42.48 -18.22
C GLN A 54 38.58 -41.32 -18.74
N GLY A 55 37.65 -40.77 -17.88
CA GLY A 55 36.80 -39.64 -18.22
C GLY A 55 35.48 -40.02 -18.93
N ASN A 56 35.18 -41.34 -19.08
CA ASN A 56 33.91 -41.74 -19.67
C ASN A 56 32.78 -41.67 -18.66
N THR A 57 31.63 -41.16 -19.07
CA THR A 57 30.41 -41.11 -18.23
C THR A 57 29.93 -42.52 -17.91
N ILE A 58 29.91 -42.90 -16.63
CA ILE A 58 29.35 -44.19 -16.16
C ILE A 58 27.84 -44.10 -16.05
N PHE A 59 27.34 -43.00 -15.42
CA PHE A 59 25.94 -42.69 -15.33
C PHE A 59 25.75 -41.20 -15.06
N SER A 60 24.56 -40.70 -15.45
CA SER A 60 24.10 -39.37 -15.08
C SER A 60 22.74 -39.44 -14.42
N ILE A 61 22.51 -38.67 -13.41
CA ILE A 61 21.24 -38.54 -12.71
C ILE A 61 20.81 -37.07 -12.76
N SER A 62 19.71 -36.81 -13.44
CA SER A 62 19.03 -35.49 -13.31
C SER A 62 18.31 -35.42 -11.97
N ARG A 63 18.67 -34.45 -11.12
CA ARG A 63 18.07 -34.30 -9.80
C ARG A 63 16.87 -33.38 -9.82
N ALA A 64 17.05 -32.11 -9.82
CA ALA A 64 15.95 -31.14 -9.77
C ALA A 64 15.80 -30.46 -11.13
N LYS A 65 14.56 -30.20 -11.53
CA LYS A 65 14.26 -29.26 -12.62
C LYS A 65 13.67 -28.02 -12.01
N SER A 66 14.30 -26.87 -12.28
CA SER A 66 13.72 -25.57 -12.02
C SER A 66 13.20 -24.97 -13.32
N CYS A 67 12.09 -24.27 -13.24
CA CYS A 67 11.54 -23.51 -14.35
C CYS A 67 11.33 -22.09 -13.88
N ASP A 68 12.16 -21.17 -14.35
CA ASP A 68 12.09 -19.76 -14.02
C ASP A 68 11.39 -19.01 -15.13
N VAL A 69 10.37 -18.25 -14.77
CA VAL A 69 9.64 -17.37 -15.68
C VAL A 69 9.94 -15.94 -15.26
N THR A 70 10.57 -15.20 -16.16
CA THR A 70 10.90 -13.77 -15.93
C THR A 70 10.20 -12.90 -16.95
N PHE A 71 9.72 -11.75 -16.51
CA PHE A 71 9.13 -10.73 -17.38
C PHE A 71 9.25 -9.35 -16.74
N SER A 72 9.18 -8.32 -17.57
CA SER A 72 9.09 -6.93 -17.14
C SER A 72 7.66 -6.41 -17.31
N THR A 73 7.18 -5.61 -16.38
CA THR A 73 5.89 -4.92 -16.51
C THR A 73 6.03 -3.45 -16.11
N PRO A 74 5.54 -2.50 -16.93
CA PRO A 74 5.51 -1.08 -16.58
C PRO A 74 4.38 -0.75 -15.60
N LEU A 75 3.41 -1.67 -15.41
CA LEU A 75 2.29 -1.48 -14.50
C LEU A 75 2.57 -2.20 -13.18
N LEU A 76 2.81 -1.39 -12.14
CA LEU A 76 2.96 -1.89 -10.78
C LEU A 76 1.60 -1.76 -10.07
N THR A 77 0.81 -2.83 -10.05
CA THR A 77 -0.47 -2.88 -9.33
C THR A 77 -0.23 -3.17 -7.84
N LEU A 78 -1.19 -2.78 -6.99
CA LEU A 78 -1.09 -3.08 -5.54
C LEU A 78 -1.07 -4.59 -5.27
N GLU A 79 -1.80 -5.37 -6.07
CA GLU A 79 -1.80 -6.84 -6.00
C GLU A 79 -0.42 -7.40 -6.31
N LEU A 80 0.24 -6.89 -7.34
CA LEU A 80 1.58 -7.33 -7.70
C LEU A 80 2.61 -6.96 -6.62
N ILE A 81 2.52 -5.74 -6.05
CA ILE A 81 3.37 -5.32 -4.93
C ILE A 81 3.15 -6.23 -3.72
N ALA A 82 1.89 -6.53 -3.38
CA ALA A 82 1.57 -7.43 -2.28
C ALA A 82 2.19 -8.81 -2.51
N ALA A 83 2.00 -9.39 -3.69
CA ALA A 83 2.56 -10.69 -4.05
C ALA A 83 4.10 -10.71 -4.00
N MET A 84 4.77 -9.66 -4.49
CA MET A 84 6.24 -9.55 -4.45
C MET A 84 6.80 -9.47 -3.03
N ASN A 85 6.04 -8.91 -2.10
CA ASN A 85 6.45 -8.76 -0.70
C ASN A 85 5.93 -9.89 0.22
N GLY A 86 5.20 -10.87 -0.34
CA GLY A 86 4.57 -11.88 0.49
C GLY A 86 3.52 -11.31 1.45
N ALA A 87 2.81 -10.28 1.02
CA ALA A 87 1.91 -9.51 1.86
C ALA A 87 0.46 -9.68 1.41
N ASP A 88 -0.46 -9.61 2.37
CA ASP A 88 -1.89 -9.61 2.10
C ASP A 88 -2.39 -8.22 1.75
N LYS A 89 -3.30 -8.16 0.79
CA LYS A 89 -4.04 -6.95 0.45
C LYS A 89 -5.32 -6.90 1.27
N GLU A 90 -5.42 -5.91 2.14
CA GLU A 90 -6.65 -5.61 2.86
C GLU A 90 -7.39 -4.44 2.22
N VAL A 91 -8.68 -4.60 2.03
CA VAL A 91 -9.58 -3.56 1.54
C VAL A 91 -10.49 -3.14 2.68
N GLY A 92 -10.55 -1.85 2.97
CA GLY A 92 -11.43 -1.32 3.99
C GLY A 92 -12.91 -1.58 3.64
N THR A 93 -13.69 -1.91 4.67
CA THR A 93 -15.15 -2.06 4.60
C THR A 93 -15.80 -1.24 5.70
N ASP A 94 -17.12 -1.08 5.66
CA ASP A 94 -17.84 -0.34 6.71
C ASP A 94 -17.70 -1.02 8.09
N ASP A 95 -17.57 -2.34 8.12
CA ASP A 95 -17.39 -3.14 9.34
C ASP A 95 -15.91 -3.24 9.77
N ALA A 96 -14.99 -3.20 8.81
CA ALA A 96 -13.54 -3.29 9.02
C ALA A 96 -12.82 -2.11 8.35
N LYS A 97 -12.84 -0.96 9.01
CA LYS A 97 -12.20 0.26 8.51
C LYS A 97 -10.70 0.20 8.69
N ILE A 98 -9.99 0.75 7.71
CA ILE A 98 -8.53 0.88 7.73
C ILE A 98 -8.15 2.24 8.30
N SER A 99 -7.16 2.25 9.17
CA SER A 99 -6.58 3.47 9.72
C SER A 99 -5.61 4.12 8.74
N VAL A 100 -5.85 5.38 8.45
CA VAL A 100 -5.05 6.15 7.49
C VAL A 100 -4.54 7.43 8.15
N PRO A 101 -3.24 7.79 8.00
CA PRO A 101 -2.73 9.07 8.46
C PRO A 101 -3.26 10.21 7.58
N LYS A 102 -3.64 11.30 8.21
CA LYS A 102 -4.06 12.55 7.57
C LYS A 102 -3.13 13.69 7.95
N PHE A 103 -2.73 14.45 6.94
CA PHE A 103 -2.00 15.70 7.08
C PHE A 103 -2.94 16.83 6.67
N GLU A 104 -3.22 17.75 7.58
CA GLU A 104 -4.12 18.85 7.34
C GLU A 104 -3.44 20.17 7.71
N THR A 105 -3.30 21.07 6.72
CA THR A 105 -2.81 22.43 6.94
C THR A 105 -3.96 23.41 6.92
N VAL A 106 -4.13 24.14 8.00
CA VAL A 106 -5.22 25.11 8.16
C VAL A 106 -4.65 26.49 8.45
N LYS A 107 -5.07 27.49 7.69
CA LYS A 107 -4.77 28.90 7.99
C LYS A 107 -5.61 29.35 9.19
N LEU A 108 -4.97 30.01 10.15
CA LEU A 108 -5.60 30.51 11.37
C LEU A 108 -6.30 31.87 11.14
N VAL A 109 -7.20 31.88 10.18
CA VAL A 109 -8.06 33.02 9.84
C VAL A 109 -9.50 32.57 9.92
N ALA A 110 -10.35 33.38 10.50
CA ALA A 110 -11.79 33.05 10.63
C ALA A 110 -12.36 32.60 9.29
N THR A 111 -12.82 31.36 9.25
CA THR A 111 -13.41 30.72 8.07
C THR A 111 -14.65 29.96 8.48
N ALA A 112 -15.76 30.28 7.86
CA ALA A 112 -17.07 29.69 8.20
C ALA A 112 -17.03 28.14 8.14
N GLY A 113 -17.49 27.51 9.22
CA GLY A 113 -17.55 26.05 9.36
C GLY A 113 -16.21 25.35 9.56
N LYS A 114 -15.05 26.06 9.51
CA LYS A 114 -13.73 25.45 9.67
C LYS A 114 -12.88 26.06 10.76
N VAL A 115 -12.82 27.39 10.86
CA VAL A 115 -12.02 28.10 11.85
C VAL A 115 -12.85 29.17 12.53
N VAL A 116 -12.99 29.04 13.84
CA VAL A 116 -13.66 30.02 14.70
C VAL A 116 -12.59 30.70 15.57
N VAL A 117 -12.42 32.01 15.37
CA VAL A 117 -11.52 32.82 16.16
C VAL A 117 -12.35 33.58 17.21
N ASP A 118 -12.08 33.31 18.45
CA ASP A 118 -12.64 33.98 19.60
C ASP A 118 -11.62 34.99 20.21
N THR A 119 -11.95 35.68 21.31
CA THR A 119 -11.09 36.69 21.91
C THR A 119 -9.74 36.15 22.38
N THR A 120 -9.68 34.90 22.84
CA THR A 120 -8.48 34.29 23.43
C THR A 120 -8.01 33.02 22.73
N THR A 121 -8.91 32.33 22.05
CA THR A 121 -8.64 31.04 21.44
C THR A 121 -9.14 30.95 20.00
N THR A 122 -8.51 30.06 19.24
CA THR A 122 -8.99 29.68 17.91
C THR A 122 -9.27 28.21 17.87
N THR A 123 -10.49 27.87 17.47
CA THR A 123 -10.97 26.51 17.30
C THR A 123 -11.01 26.13 15.83
N ILE A 124 -10.40 25.01 15.49
CA ILE A 124 -10.28 24.46 14.15
C ILE A 124 -11.09 23.17 14.08
N THR A 125 -12.01 23.07 13.12
CA THR A 125 -12.76 21.86 12.83
C THR A 125 -11.94 20.98 11.90
N LEU A 126 -11.69 19.72 12.29
CA LEU A 126 -10.96 18.74 11.51
C LEU A 126 -11.82 18.21 10.36
N ALA A 127 -11.18 17.90 9.25
CA ALA A 127 -11.87 17.38 8.06
C ALA A 127 -12.38 15.94 8.26
N GLN A 128 -11.76 15.18 9.17
CA GLN A 128 -12.14 13.81 9.51
C GLN A 128 -12.14 13.63 11.03
N ASN A 129 -12.93 12.66 11.51
CA ASN A 129 -12.92 12.30 12.92
C ASN A 129 -11.65 11.54 13.27
N VAL A 130 -10.99 11.94 14.35
CA VAL A 130 -9.77 11.32 14.83
C VAL A 130 -10.05 9.90 15.34
N ARG A 131 -9.24 8.97 14.91
CA ARG A 131 -9.32 7.57 15.37
C ARG A 131 -9.16 7.48 16.88
N ASN A 132 -10.03 6.72 17.49
CA ASN A 132 -9.90 6.29 18.89
C ASN A 132 -9.32 4.88 18.94
N SER A 133 -8.08 4.73 19.38
CA SER A 133 -7.44 3.41 19.59
C SER A 133 -7.61 2.87 21.00
N GLY A 134 -8.26 3.63 21.90
CA GLY A 134 -8.56 3.21 23.25
C GLY A 134 -9.84 2.38 23.34
N THR A 135 -10.09 1.87 24.55
CA THR A 135 -11.32 1.12 24.88
C THR A 135 -12.45 2.06 25.30
N VAL A 136 -13.67 1.51 25.39
CA VAL A 136 -14.81 2.24 25.95
C VAL A 136 -14.49 2.64 27.39
N GLY A 137 -14.57 3.94 27.69
CA GLY A 137 -14.23 4.50 29.02
C GLY A 137 -12.81 5.06 29.15
N THR A 138 -11.86 4.62 28.31
CA THR A 138 -10.48 5.14 28.24
C THR A 138 -10.08 5.45 26.80
N PRO A 139 -10.64 6.51 26.17
CA PRO A 139 -10.37 6.82 24.78
C PRO A 139 -8.93 7.34 24.58
N VAL A 140 -8.24 6.82 23.57
CA VAL A 140 -6.92 7.29 23.14
C VAL A 140 -7.02 7.78 21.71
N TYR A 141 -7.04 9.10 21.54
CA TYR A 141 -7.13 9.71 20.21
C TYR A 141 -5.75 9.85 19.58
N LYS A 142 -5.60 9.35 18.36
CA LYS A 142 -4.35 9.29 17.61
C LYS A 142 -4.07 10.60 16.87
N ILE A 143 -3.55 11.59 17.59
CA ILE A 143 -2.97 12.81 17.03
C ILE A 143 -1.47 12.70 17.21
N SER A 144 -0.74 12.63 16.08
CA SER A 144 0.71 12.42 16.10
C SER A 144 1.46 13.71 16.37
N ALA A 145 1.04 14.82 15.77
CA ALA A 145 1.66 16.12 15.96
C ALA A 145 0.75 17.27 15.53
N ALA A 146 0.98 18.43 16.15
CA ALA A 146 0.48 19.72 15.68
C ALA A 146 1.65 20.71 15.63
N TYR A 147 1.87 21.32 14.46
CA TYR A 147 2.95 22.28 14.22
C TYR A 147 2.37 23.62 13.81
N LEU A 148 2.71 24.65 14.56
CA LEU A 148 2.35 26.02 14.26
C LEU A 148 3.43 26.66 13.40
N THR A 149 3.06 27.24 12.27
CA THR A 149 3.96 27.99 11.40
C THR A 149 3.59 29.47 11.50
N LYS A 150 4.53 30.29 11.98
CA LYS A 150 4.43 31.73 12.05
C LYS A 150 5.15 32.32 10.83
N ASP A 151 4.46 33.15 10.05
CA ASP A 151 5.01 33.86 8.88
C ASP A 151 5.81 32.99 7.88
N GLY A 152 5.46 31.71 7.74
CA GLY A 152 6.07 30.79 6.78
C GLY A 152 7.48 30.30 7.13
N SER A 153 8.10 30.78 8.21
CA SER A 153 9.52 30.52 8.47
C SER A 153 9.84 29.54 9.59
N THR A 154 9.08 29.49 10.66
CA THR A 154 9.40 28.63 11.81
C THR A 154 8.21 27.77 12.20
N ARG A 155 8.43 26.44 12.26
CA ARG A 155 7.43 25.48 12.74
C ARG A 155 7.68 25.18 14.21
N LYS A 156 6.79 25.62 15.08
CA LYS A 156 6.80 25.27 16.50
C LYS A 156 5.87 24.08 16.74
N LYS A 157 6.39 23.00 17.33
CA LYS A 157 5.56 21.89 17.78
C LYS A 157 4.75 22.33 19.00
N LEU A 158 3.46 22.03 18.97
CA LEU A 158 2.57 22.24 20.10
C LEU A 158 2.45 20.96 20.92
N GLU A 159 2.42 21.09 22.24
CA GLU A 159 2.15 19.98 23.14
C GLU A 159 0.64 19.81 23.34
N ARG A 160 0.21 18.61 23.71
CA ARG A 160 -1.21 18.33 23.90
C ARG A 160 -1.64 18.69 25.33
N GLY A 161 -2.49 19.69 25.46
CA GLY A 161 -3.16 20.05 26.71
C GLY A 161 -4.43 19.22 26.98
N THR A 162 -5.04 19.42 28.16
CA THR A 162 -6.18 18.60 28.60
C THR A 162 -7.54 19.29 28.44
N THR A 163 -7.71 20.51 28.92
CA THR A 163 -9.02 21.21 28.96
C THR A 163 -9.01 22.58 28.32
N THR A 164 -8.03 23.40 28.64
CA THR A 164 -7.82 24.75 28.09
C THR A 164 -6.39 24.84 27.62
N PRO A 165 -6.12 25.32 26.38
CA PRO A 165 -4.74 25.42 25.91
C PRO A 165 -3.97 26.47 26.68
N SER A 166 -2.75 26.13 27.11
CA SER A 166 -1.74 27.07 27.58
C SER A 166 -0.81 27.49 26.43
N ALA A 167 0.10 28.40 26.65
CA ALA A 167 1.04 28.85 25.64
C ALA A 167 1.89 27.67 25.11
N GLY A 168 1.84 27.46 23.82
CA GLY A 168 2.52 26.34 23.17
C GLY A 168 1.77 24.99 23.22
N GLU A 169 0.52 24.99 23.62
CA GLU A 169 -0.33 23.80 23.68
C GLU A 169 -1.50 23.86 22.69
N PHE A 170 -2.03 22.70 22.36
CA PHE A 170 -3.33 22.53 21.72
C PHE A 170 -4.23 21.62 22.54
N VAL A 171 -5.52 21.86 22.50
CA VAL A 171 -6.52 20.98 23.11
C VAL A 171 -7.37 20.32 22.04
N PHE A 172 -7.50 19.00 22.12
CA PHE A 172 -8.38 18.23 21.25
C PHE A 172 -9.72 18.03 21.94
N THR A 173 -10.80 18.28 21.21
CA THR A 173 -12.16 18.02 21.67
C THR A 173 -12.87 17.07 20.71
N LYS A 174 -13.34 15.95 21.23
CA LYS A 174 -14.15 14.97 20.47
C LYS A 174 -15.55 15.52 20.23
N GLY A 175 -15.94 15.58 18.98
CA GLY A 175 -17.30 15.95 18.60
C GLY A 175 -18.31 14.85 18.96
N SER A 176 -19.39 15.22 19.62
CA SER A 176 -20.53 14.31 19.86
C SER A 176 -21.56 14.50 18.75
N GLY A 177 -21.50 13.65 17.71
CA GLY A 177 -22.33 13.79 16.51
C GLY A 177 -21.92 14.95 15.57
N SER A 178 -20.83 15.63 15.87
CA SER A 178 -20.20 16.69 15.07
C SER A 178 -18.75 16.34 14.76
N ALA A 179 -18.09 17.15 13.91
CA ALA A 179 -16.69 16.98 13.61
C ALA A 179 -15.82 17.25 14.85
N ASP A 180 -14.68 16.56 14.93
CA ASP A 180 -13.68 16.78 15.97
C ASP A 180 -12.99 18.14 15.80
N THR A 181 -12.54 18.73 16.90
CA THR A 181 -11.92 20.05 16.89
C THR A 181 -10.59 20.10 17.62
N ILE A 182 -9.75 21.06 17.22
CA ILE A 182 -8.52 21.45 17.91
C ILE A 182 -8.61 22.92 18.26
N THR A 183 -8.25 23.27 19.50
CA THR A 183 -8.24 24.64 20.00
C THR A 183 -6.82 25.04 20.39
N VAL A 184 -6.39 26.23 19.97
CA VAL A 184 -5.09 26.83 20.26
C VAL A 184 -5.26 28.26 20.80
N LEU A 185 -4.26 28.77 21.51
CA LEU A 185 -4.28 30.20 21.97
C LEU A 185 -3.99 31.14 20.81
N ASN A 186 -4.69 32.28 20.80
CA ASN A 186 -4.46 33.36 19.83
C ASN A 186 -3.11 34.05 20.02
N SER A 187 -2.57 34.08 21.24
CA SER A 187 -1.25 34.62 21.53
C SER A 187 -0.07 33.82 20.98
N ASP A 188 -0.30 32.60 20.56
CA ASP A 188 0.76 31.71 20.03
C ASP A 188 1.05 31.96 18.55
N TYR A 189 0.21 32.75 17.85
CA TYR A 189 0.36 32.97 16.42
C TYR A 189 0.02 34.40 16.00
N ASP A 190 0.47 34.79 14.82
CA ASP A 190 0.17 36.08 14.19
C ASP A 190 -0.77 35.90 12.99
N ALA A 191 -1.27 37.03 12.48
CA ALA A 191 -2.05 37.04 11.23
C ALA A 191 -1.24 36.42 10.09
N GLY A 192 -1.84 35.44 9.39
CA GLY A 192 -1.16 34.69 8.31
C GLY A 192 -0.55 33.38 8.74
N SER A 193 -0.51 33.07 10.03
CA SER A 193 -0.06 31.78 10.54
C SER A 193 -0.92 30.62 10.08
N SER A 194 -0.32 29.44 10.00
CA SER A 194 -1.00 28.19 9.71
C SER A 194 -0.60 27.10 10.69
N ILE A 195 -1.49 26.16 10.92
CA ILE A 195 -1.22 24.95 11.71
C ILE A 195 -1.25 23.72 10.81
N LEU A 196 -0.24 22.86 10.94
CA LEU A 196 -0.20 21.53 10.35
C LEU A 196 -0.55 20.52 11.43
N ILE A 197 -1.61 19.78 11.21
CA ILE A 197 -2.10 18.75 12.12
C ILE A 197 -1.93 17.39 11.46
N THR A 198 -1.34 16.46 12.19
CA THR A 198 -1.17 15.07 11.74
C THR A 198 -1.94 14.15 12.67
N TYR A 199 -2.88 13.41 12.15
CA TYR A 199 -3.72 12.49 12.91
C TYR A 199 -4.11 11.27 12.08
N GLU A 200 -4.59 10.21 12.74
CA GLU A 200 -5.14 9.02 12.09
C GLU A 200 -6.67 9.07 12.10
N TYR A 201 -7.29 8.59 11.03
CA TYR A 201 -8.72 8.39 10.94
C TYR A 201 -9.05 7.06 10.29
N ASP A 202 -10.22 6.50 10.59
CA ASP A 202 -10.66 5.21 10.06
C ASP A 202 -11.56 5.41 8.84
N THR A 203 -11.28 4.69 7.75
CA THR A 203 -12.06 4.80 6.50
C THR A 203 -12.27 3.42 5.85
N ALA A 204 -13.44 3.24 5.24
CA ALA A 204 -13.75 2.09 4.39
C ALA A 204 -13.17 2.23 2.97
N ALA A 205 -12.75 3.43 2.57
CA ALA A 205 -12.28 3.71 1.22
C ALA A 205 -10.74 3.57 1.06
N ALA A 206 -10.08 2.90 2.00
CA ALA A 206 -8.65 2.67 1.95
C ALA A 206 -8.31 1.23 1.58
N ILE A 207 -7.12 1.07 1.02
CA ILE A 207 -6.50 -0.24 0.78
C ILE A 207 -5.14 -0.19 1.43
N GLN A 208 -4.78 -1.24 2.17
CA GLN A 208 -3.44 -1.39 2.74
C GLN A 208 -2.84 -2.73 2.34
N ILE A 209 -1.52 -2.76 2.33
CA ILE A 209 -0.74 -3.98 2.20
C ILE A 209 -0.19 -4.31 3.58
N VAL A 210 -0.60 -5.45 4.12
CA VAL A 210 -0.15 -5.93 5.42
C VAL A 210 0.92 -6.97 5.20
N ASN A 211 2.15 -6.66 5.58
CA ASN A 211 3.24 -7.60 5.49
C ASN A 211 3.10 -8.63 6.64
N SER A 212 2.68 -9.84 6.32
CA SER A 212 2.72 -10.94 7.27
C SER A 212 4.15 -11.47 7.33
N ALA A 213 4.81 -11.31 8.46
CA ALA A 213 6.24 -11.61 8.63
C ALA A 213 6.62 -13.09 8.51
N GLU A 214 5.71 -14.00 8.26
CA GLU A 214 5.94 -15.43 8.48
C GLU A 214 5.92 -16.29 7.21
N GLU A 215 5.26 -15.91 6.11
CA GLU A 215 5.25 -16.72 4.89
C GLU A 215 5.11 -15.84 3.64
N PHE A 216 5.91 -16.11 2.62
CA PHE A 216 5.64 -15.60 1.29
C PHE A 216 4.47 -16.39 0.69
N PRO A 217 3.34 -15.76 0.34
CA PRO A 217 2.28 -16.45 -0.36
C PRO A 217 2.83 -16.95 -1.71
N VAL A 218 3.00 -18.25 -1.81
CA VAL A 218 3.41 -18.89 -3.05
C VAL A 218 2.16 -19.05 -3.89
N ALA A 219 2.05 -18.31 -4.98
CA ALA A 219 1.05 -18.59 -5.99
C ALA A 219 1.23 -20.03 -6.46
N SER A 220 0.19 -20.86 -6.35
CA SER A 220 0.31 -22.29 -6.68
C SER A 220 0.43 -22.52 -8.18
N VAL A 221 -0.07 -21.62 -9.00
CA VAL A 221 -0.02 -21.69 -10.47
C VAL A 221 0.16 -20.30 -11.07
N VAL A 222 1.17 -20.17 -11.94
CA VAL A 222 1.32 -18.99 -12.80
C VAL A 222 1.00 -19.41 -14.23
N LYS A 223 -0.02 -18.77 -14.83
CA LYS A 223 -0.43 -19.00 -16.22
C LYS A 223 -0.01 -17.80 -17.05
N VAL A 224 0.71 -18.04 -18.13
CA VAL A 224 1.12 -17.00 -19.08
C VAL A 224 0.52 -17.31 -20.44
N LEU A 225 -0.25 -16.38 -20.99
CA LEU A 225 -0.72 -16.49 -22.37
C LEU A 225 0.32 -15.85 -23.29
N VAL A 226 0.86 -16.68 -24.17
CA VAL A 226 1.83 -16.27 -25.18
C VAL A 226 1.16 -16.28 -26.54
N ARG A 227 1.31 -15.19 -27.27
CA ARG A 227 0.97 -15.12 -28.70
C ARG A 227 2.17 -15.52 -29.52
N GLY A 228 1.95 -16.34 -30.50
CA GLY A 228 2.95 -16.74 -31.49
C GLY A 228 2.33 -17.11 -32.82
N TYR A 229 3.11 -17.63 -33.71
CA TYR A 229 2.70 -18.13 -35.02
C TYR A 229 3.27 -19.53 -35.24
N ASP A 230 2.58 -20.28 -36.08
CA ASP A 230 3.03 -21.59 -36.51
C ASP A 230 3.97 -21.42 -37.68
N VAL A 231 5.13 -22.09 -37.68
CA VAL A 231 6.13 -22.05 -38.76
C VAL A 231 5.72 -22.85 -39.99
N CYS A 232 4.73 -23.71 -39.81
CA CYS A 232 4.26 -24.61 -40.87
C CYS A 232 3.06 -24.10 -41.69
N ASP A 233 2.58 -22.89 -41.44
CA ASP A 233 1.49 -22.24 -42.21
C ASP A 233 2.03 -21.29 -43.30
#